data_96f0c4d060166553ba5cc6f2d341bd83
#
_entry.id   96f0c4d060166553ba5cc6f2d341bd83
#
_cell.length_a   1.000
_cell.length_b   1.000
_cell.length_c   1.000
_cell.angle_alpha   90.00
_cell.angle_beta   90.00
_cell.angle_gamma   90.00
#
_symmetry.space_group_name_H-M   'P 1'
#
loop_
_entity.id
_entity.type
_entity.pdbx_description
1 polymer ?
#
loop_
_entity_poly.entity_id
_entity_poly.type
_entity_poly.pdbx_seq_one_letter_code
_entity_poly.pdbx_strand_id
1 'polypeptide(L)'
;MFTHSLENQGWLRAKWQSLATSVAADRAAADAVWDELIRHYSEPQRVYHNLSHIMLMLRYADKHRCQINNPETVQFAIWFHDVIYDTHLKDNERRSAKWASRAMLAMQVDEHHVRPVVECIEATERHELPLQHAPDLSLFLDMDLAILGAKENIYREYSELIRTEYAWLPIAHYRLGRGKFLQRFLARPALFFTATIGADFEHQARINLETELRELSHIKTA
;
A
#
# COMPACT_ATOMS: atom_id res chain seq x y z
N MET A 1 -6.90 11.05 11.36
CA MET A 1 -6.03 10.23 12.25
C MET A 1 -6.79 8.96 12.65
N PHE A 2 -6.44 7.82 12.06
CA PHE A 2 -7.01 6.54 12.47
C PHE A 2 -6.29 6.12 13.75
N THR A 3 -6.92 6.36 14.89
CA THR A 3 -6.40 5.94 16.19
C THR A 3 -6.30 4.41 16.22
N HIS A 4 -5.21 3.87 16.77
CA HIS A 4 -5.05 2.45 17.12
C HIS A 4 -6.05 2.06 18.23
N SER A 5 -7.34 2.11 17.91
CA SER A 5 -8.36 1.68 18.86
C SER A 5 -8.38 0.15 18.93
N LEU A 6 -8.73 -0.40 20.09
CA LEU A 6 -8.93 -1.83 20.27
C LEU A 6 -9.95 -2.40 19.26
N GLU A 7 -10.95 -1.60 18.91
CA GLU A 7 -11.97 -1.94 17.90
C GLU A 7 -11.35 -2.14 16.50
N ASN A 8 -10.45 -1.25 16.08
CA ASN A 8 -9.76 -1.38 14.79
C ASN A 8 -8.86 -2.60 14.75
N GLN A 9 -8.15 -2.91 15.83
CA GLN A 9 -7.33 -4.13 15.91
C GLN A 9 -8.18 -5.38 15.86
N GLY A 10 -9.33 -5.39 16.53
CA GLY A 10 -10.29 -6.50 16.49
C GLY A 10 -10.83 -6.74 15.07
N TRP A 11 -11.16 -5.67 14.34
CA TRP A 11 -11.60 -5.76 12.95
C TRP A 11 -10.50 -6.32 12.03
N LEU A 12 -9.28 -5.82 12.14
CA LEU A 12 -8.13 -6.30 11.38
C LEU A 12 -7.84 -7.79 11.67
N ARG A 13 -7.89 -8.19 12.95
CA ARG A 13 -7.70 -9.59 13.34
C ARG A 13 -8.78 -10.50 12.74
N ALA A 14 -10.03 -10.06 12.75
CA ALA A 14 -11.15 -10.82 12.15
C ALA A 14 -10.97 -10.96 10.63
N LYS A 15 -10.52 -9.89 9.94
CA LYS A 15 -10.20 -9.94 8.50
C LYS A 15 -9.09 -10.93 8.19
N TRP A 16 -8.00 -10.91 8.97
CA TRP A 16 -6.90 -11.86 8.82
C TRP A 16 -7.35 -13.31 9.03
N GLN A 17 -8.10 -13.57 10.10
CA GLN A 17 -8.61 -14.91 10.40
C GLN A 17 -9.56 -15.43 9.32
N SER A 18 -10.43 -14.55 8.79
CA SER A 18 -11.31 -14.88 7.67
C SER A 18 -10.53 -15.28 6.43
N LEU A 19 -9.48 -14.51 6.08
CA LEU A 19 -8.61 -14.81 4.94
C LEU A 19 -7.87 -16.14 5.14
N ALA A 20 -7.25 -16.36 6.30
CA ALA A 20 -6.54 -17.60 6.59
C ALA A 20 -7.49 -18.82 6.51
N THR A 21 -8.73 -18.66 6.97
CA THR A 21 -9.74 -19.72 6.90
C THR A 21 -10.19 -20.00 5.46
N SER A 22 -10.35 -18.96 4.62
CA SER A 22 -10.82 -19.13 3.22
C SER A 22 -9.86 -19.95 2.36
N VAL A 23 -8.55 -19.94 2.70
CA VAL A 23 -7.50 -20.70 2.00
C VAL A 23 -7.07 -21.96 2.78
N ALA A 24 -7.81 -22.36 3.79
CA ALA A 24 -7.51 -23.50 4.66
C ALA A 24 -6.06 -23.48 5.22
N ALA A 25 -5.55 -22.29 5.55
CA ALA A 25 -4.20 -22.13 6.09
C ALA A 25 -4.05 -22.84 7.45
N ASP A 26 -2.83 -23.30 7.74
CA ASP A 26 -2.50 -23.80 9.09
C ASP A 26 -2.70 -22.69 10.12
N ARG A 27 -3.55 -22.96 11.10
CA ARG A 27 -3.98 -21.95 12.06
C ARG A 27 -2.83 -21.43 12.94
N ALA A 28 -1.95 -22.32 13.39
CA ALA A 28 -0.86 -21.92 14.28
C ALA A 28 0.16 -21.04 13.52
N ALA A 29 0.47 -21.41 12.27
CA ALA A 29 1.32 -20.62 11.41
C ALA A 29 0.67 -19.26 11.05
N ALA A 30 -0.65 -19.23 10.78
CA ALA A 30 -1.37 -18.00 10.51
C ALA A 30 -1.40 -17.05 11.72
N ASP A 31 -1.51 -17.59 12.94
CA ASP A 31 -1.42 -16.80 14.17
C ASP A 31 0.01 -16.23 14.35
N ALA A 32 1.05 -17.01 14.10
CA ALA A 32 2.43 -16.54 14.15
C ALA A 32 2.72 -15.44 13.08
N VAL A 33 2.21 -15.61 11.86
CA VAL A 33 2.33 -14.59 10.81
C VAL A 33 1.60 -13.30 11.20
N TRP A 34 0.43 -13.41 11.83
CA TRP A 34 -0.28 -12.24 12.36
C TRP A 34 0.58 -11.44 13.34
N ASP A 35 1.21 -12.11 14.31
CA ASP A 35 2.04 -11.45 15.32
C ASP A 35 3.23 -10.72 14.66
N GLU A 36 3.84 -11.33 13.64
CA GLU A 36 4.88 -10.69 12.84
C GLU A 36 4.36 -9.47 12.06
N LEU A 37 3.18 -9.55 11.43
CA LEU A 37 2.55 -8.42 10.74
C LEU A 37 2.32 -7.25 11.70
N ILE A 38 1.74 -7.51 12.89
CA ILE A 38 1.54 -6.48 13.90
C ILE A 38 2.86 -5.85 14.31
N ARG A 39 3.90 -6.64 14.53
CA ARG A 39 5.22 -6.17 14.90
C ARG A 39 5.79 -5.24 13.82
N HIS A 40 5.77 -5.64 12.54
CA HIS A 40 6.28 -4.85 11.43
C HIS A 40 5.50 -3.53 11.23
N TYR A 41 4.17 -3.60 11.18
CA TYR A 41 3.35 -2.40 10.97
C TYR A 41 3.22 -1.50 12.21
N SER A 42 3.79 -1.90 13.36
CA SER A 42 3.87 -1.08 14.58
C SER A 42 5.26 -0.50 14.82
N GLU A 43 6.19 -0.63 13.90
CA GLU A 43 7.52 -0.03 13.98
C GLU A 43 7.42 1.49 14.10
N PRO A 44 8.13 2.15 15.05
CA PRO A 44 7.89 3.54 15.41
C PRO A 44 8.16 4.56 14.29
N GLN A 45 8.97 4.19 13.30
CA GLN A 45 9.24 5.04 12.13
C GLN A 45 8.10 5.05 11.11
N ARG A 46 7.15 4.11 11.19
CA ARG A 46 6.02 3.99 10.25
C ARG A 46 4.86 4.85 10.72
N VAL A 47 4.81 6.09 10.29
CA VAL A 47 3.72 6.99 10.66
C VAL A 47 2.58 7.02 9.65
N TYR A 48 2.86 6.65 8.38
CA TYR A 48 1.86 6.42 7.33
C TYR A 48 1.74 4.94 6.94
N HIS A 49 2.88 4.26 6.59
CA HIS A 49 2.89 2.86 6.15
C HIS A 49 2.74 1.89 7.34
N ASN A 50 1.62 1.99 8.04
CA ASN A 50 1.25 1.25 9.24
C ASN A 50 -0.10 0.53 9.07
N LEU A 51 -0.65 -0.05 10.13
CA LEU A 51 -1.93 -0.76 10.11
C LEU A 51 -3.12 0.09 9.65
N SER A 52 -3.04 1.43 9.75
CA SER A 52 -4.12 2.30 9.26
C SER A 52 -4.18 2.29 7.74
N HIS A 53 -3.02 2.25 7.07
CA HIS A 53 -2.94 2.09 5.61
C HIS A 53 -3.50 0.74 5.17
N ILE A 54 -3.10 -0.35 5.82
CA ILE A 54 -3.64 -1.70 5.56
C ILE A 54 -5.16 -1.73 5.73
N MET A 55 -5.67 -1.13 6.80
CA MET A 55 -7.11 -1.07 7.05
C MET A 55 -7.85 -0.29 5.96
N LEU A 56 -7.27 0.82 5.48
CA LEU A 56 -7.87 1.62 4.41
C LEU A 56 -7.97 0.80 3.12
N MET A 57 -6.90 0.12 2.72
CA MET A 57 -6.89 -0.73 1.53
C MET A 57 -7.89 -1.89 1.64
N LEU A 58 -7.99 -2.56 2.81
CA LEU A 58 -8.98 -3.62 3.03
C LEU A 58 -10.42 -3.09 2.93
N ARG A 59 -10.69 -1.88 3.40
CA ARG A 59 -12.00 -1.24 3.23
C ARG A 59 -12.32 -0.93 1.77
N TYR A 60 -11.32 -0.52 0.98
CA TYR A 60 -11.49 -0.38 -0.48
C TYR A 60 -11.74 -1.72 -1.15
N ALA A 61 -11.03 -2.78 -0.77
CA ALA A 61 -11.27 -4.12 -1.27
C ALA A 61 -12.68 -4.62 -0.95
N ASP A 62 -13.20 -4.35 0.26
CA ASP A 62 -14.59 -4.65 0.62
C ASP A 62 -15.59 -3.85 -0.24
N LYS A 63 -15.37 -2.54 -0.40
CA LYS A 63 -16.23 -1.66 -1.22
C LYS A 63 -16.31 -2.14 -2.67
N HIS A 64 -15.18 -2.60 -3.22
CA HIS A 64 -15.08 -3.04 -4.62
C HIS A 64 -15.09 -4.56 -4.79
N ARG A 65 -15.58 -5.30 -3.79
CA ARG A 65 -15.56 -6.76 -3.75
C ARG A 65 -16.12 -7.45 -4.99
N CYS A 66 -17.18 -6.91 -5.59
CA CYS A 66 -17.80 -7.48 -6.80
C CYS A 66 -16.94 -7.30 -8.09
N GLN A 67 -15.88 -6.49 -8.04
CA GLN A 67 -14.95 -6.28 -9.16
C GLN A 67 -13.65 -7.08 -8.99
N ILE A 68 -13.46 -7.73 -7.85
CA ILE A 68 -12.28 -8.55 -7.55
C ILE A 68 -12.57 -10.00 -7.94
N ASN A 69 -11.75 -10.55 -8.83
CA ASN A 69 -11.86 -11.93 -9.28
C ASN A 69 -11.29 -12.92 -8.27
N ASN A 70 -10.15 -12.57 -7.67
CA ASN A 70 -9.46 -13.39 -6.67
C ASN A 70 -9.21 -12.59 -5.38
N PRO A 71 -10.20 -12.57 -4.47
CA PRO A 71 -10.12 -11.76 -3.25
C PRO A 71 -9.02 -12.19 -2.29
N GLU A 72 -8.70 -13.47 -2.26
CA GLU A 72 -7.63 -14.01 -1.43
C GLU A 72 -6.28 -13.43 -1.86
N THR A 73 -6.00 -13.42 -3.17
CA THR A 73 -4.79 -12.79 -3.73
C THR A 73 -4.71 -11.32 -3.36
N VAL A 74 -5.78 -10.56 -3.59
CA VAL A 74 -5.80 -9.12 -3.29
C VAL A 74 -5.61 -8.87 -1.80
N GLN A 75 -6.27 -9.62 -0.92
CA GLN A 75 -6.12 -9.44 0.51
C GLN A 75 -4.71 -9.79 1.00
N PHE A 76 -4.11 -10.91 0.54
CA PHE A 76 -2.72 -11.22 0.88
C PHE A 76 -1.75 -10.14 0.37
N ALA A 77 -1.93 -9.64 -0.85
CA ALA A 77 -1.12 -8.55 -1.36
C ALA A 77 -1.25 -7.30 -0.48
N ILE A 78 -2.46 -6.94 -0.05
CA ILE A 78 -2.67 -5.82 0.89
C ILE A 78 -1.94 -6.05 2.21
N TRP A 79 -2.03 -7.24 2.81
CA TRP A 79 -1.36 -7.52 4.07
C TRP A 79 0.17 -7.50 3.98
N PHE A 80 0.73 -7.82 2.82
CA PHE A 80 2.17 -8.10 2.72
C PHE A 80 2.97 -7.04 1.95
N HIS A 81 2.35 -6.16 1.14
CA HIS A 81 3.11 -5.30 0.21
C HIS A 81 4.15 -4.43 0.90
N ASP A 82 3.84 -3.92 2.08
CA ASP A 82 4.72 -3.05 2.87
C ASP A 82 5.21 -3.71 4.17
N VAL A 83 5.18 -5.05 4.28
CA VAL A 83 5.60 -5.74 5.51
C VAL A 83 7.07 -5.44 5.83
N ILE A 84 7.90 -5.26 4.83
CA ILE A 84 9.25 -4.71 4.95
C ILE A 84 9.21 -3.28 4.42
N TYR A 85 9.53 -2.33 5.29
CA TYR A 85 9.54 -0.92 4.94
C TYR A 85 10.66 -0.19 5.70
N ASP A 86 11.72 0.14 4.98
CA ASP A 86 12.84 0.93 5.46
C ASP A 86 13.18 1.98 4.41
N THR A 87 13.00 3.25 4.74
CA THR A 87 13.22 4.38 3.81
C THR A 87 14.69 4.57 3.41
N HIS A 88 15.63 3.86 4.03
CA HIS A 88 17.04 3.83 3.64
C HIS A 88 17.32 2.81 2.53
N LEU A 89 16.40 1.87 2.29
CA LEU A 89 16.53 0.81 1.29
C LEU A 89 15.78 1.15 0.01
N LYS A 90 16.09 0.42 -1.07
CA LYS A 90 15.47 0.59 -2.39
C LYS A 90 14.85 -0.71 -2.91
N ASP A 91 14.77 -1.72 -2.08
CA ASP A 91 14.33 -3.05 -2.45
C ASP A 91 13.27 -3.60 -1.47
N ASN A 92 12.51 -2.68 -0.84
CA ASN A 92 11.47 -3.01 0.13
C ASN A 92 10.41 -3.94 -0.47
N GLU A 93 9.92 -3.64 -1.66
CA GLU A 93 8.90 -4.39 -2.36
C GLU A 93 9.36 -5.83 -2.65
N ARG A 94 10.60 -6.01 -3.15
CA ARG A 94 11.18 -7.33 -3.37
C ARG A 94 11.38 -8.10 -2.07
N ARG A 95 11.77 -7.42 -0.99
CA ARG A 95 11.89 -8.03 0.35
C ARG A 95 10.54 -8.42 0.91
N SER A 96 9.54 -7.57 0.75
CA SER A 96 8.14 -7.84 1.13
C SER A 96 7.59 -9.03 0.35
N ALA A 97 7.79 -9.09 -0.97
CA ALA A 97 7.38 -10.22 -1.80
C ALA A 97 8.04 -11.54 -1.37
N LYS A 98 9.34 -11.52 -1.08
CA LYS A 98 10.06 -12.70 -0.55
C LYS A 98 9.57 -13.12 0.83
N TRP A 99 9.26 -12.15 1.70
CA TRP A 99 8.70 -12.41 3.01
C TRP A 99 7.29 -13.02 2.88
N ALA A 100 6.43 -12.44 2.03
CA ALA A 100 5.10 -12.93 1.74
C ALA A 100 5.10 -14.39 1.25
N SER A 101 5.95 -14.70 0.27
CA SER A 101 6.09 -16.07 -0.25
C SER A 101 6.44 -17.06 0.86
N ARG A 102 7.41 -16.73 1.72
CA ARG A 102 7.80 -17.59 2.85
C ARG A 102 6.68 -17.76 3.88
N ALA A 103 5.99 -16.68 4.23
CA ALA A 103 4.90 -16.69 5.18
C ALA A 103 3.72 -17.54 4.67
N MET A 104 3.33 -17.36 3.40
CA MET A 104 2.25 -18.12 2.78
C MET A 104 2.57 -19.62 2.72
N LEU A 105 3.80 -20.00 2.34
CA LEU A 105 4.23 -21.39 2.33
C LEU A 105 4.28 -21.98 3.74
N ALA A 106 4.74 -21.23 4.74
CA ALA A 106 4.73 -21.66 6.13
C ALA A 106 3.30 -21.89 6.67
N MET A 107 2.34 -21.08 6.21
CA MET A 107 0.90 -21.26 6.50
C MET A 107 0.27 -22.39 5.68
N GLN A 108 1.02 -23.11 4.84
CA GLN A 108 0.53 -24.17 3.95
C GLN A 108 -0.51 -23.66 2.93
N VAL A 109 -0.46 -22.37 2.58
CA VAL A 109 -1.28 -21.82 1.51
C VAL A 109 -0.82 -22.39 0.17
N ASP A 110 -1.78 -22.79 -0.67
CA ASP A 110 -1.48 -23.39 -1.98
C ASP A 110 -0.65 -22.45 -2.86
N GLU A 111 0.34 -23.00 -3.56
CA GLU A 111 1.28 -22.24 -4.40
C GLU A 111 0.60 -21.42 -5.49
N HIS A 112 -0.59 -21.81 -5.96
CA HIS A 112 -1.33 -21.04 -6.95
C HIS A 112 -1.74 -19.65 -6.45
N HIS A 113 -1.86 -19.42 -5.13
CA HIS A 113 -2.06 -18.10 -4.56
C HIS A 113 -0.75 -17.31 -4.39
N VAL A 114 0.38 -17.99 -4.18
CA VAL A 114 1.65 -17.35 -3.82
C VAL A 114 2.19 -16.48 -4.95
N ARG A 115 2.26 -17.02 -6.16
CA ARG A 115 2.81 -16.30 -7.31
C ARG A 115 2.06 -15.01 -7.64
N PRO A 116 0.72 -14.99 -7.75
CA PRO A 116 -0.01 -13.76 -8.01
C PRO A 116 0.15 -12.70 -6.91
N VAL A 117 0.28 -13.11 -5.65
CA VAL A 117 0.57 -12.19 -4.52
C VAL A 117 1.93 -11.56 -4.67
N VAL A 118 2.97 -12.34 -4.99
CA VAL A 118 4.33 -11.84 -5.24
C VAL A 118 4.33 -10.83 -6.40
N GLU A 119 3.65 -11.14 -7.52
CA GLU A 119 3.52 -10.23 -8.66
C GLU A 119 2.84 -8.91 -8.27
N CYS A 120 1.79 -8.96 -7.46
CA CYS A 120 1.15 -7.75 -6.94
C CYS A 120 2.11 -6.88 -6.11
N ILE A 121 2.83 -7.50 -5.18
CA ILE A 121 3.76 -6.78 -4.30
C ILE A 121 4.90 -6.15 -5.10
N GLU A 122 5.53 -6.89 -6.00
CA GLU A 122 6.63 -6.37 -6.82
C GLU A 122 6.20 -5.22 -7.73
N ALA A 123 4.93 -5.21 -8.19
CA ALA A 123 4.39 -4.15 -9.02
C ALA A 123 4.27 -2.81 -8.29
N THR A 124 4.22 -2.79 -6.94
CA THR A 124 4.17 -1.52 -6.17
C THR A 124 5.47 -0.73 -6.22
N GLU A 125 6.62 -1.33 -6.60
CA GLU A 125 7.89 -0.61 -6.77
C GLU A 125 7.76 0.56 -7.75
N ARG A 126 7.03 0.36 -8.85
CA ARG A 126 6.86 1.38 -9.89
C ARG A 126 5.42 1.80 -10.08
N HIS A 127 4.46 1.05 -9.55
CA HIS A 127 3.04 1.19 -9.85
C HIS A 127 2.81 1.21 -11.37
N GLU A 128 3.33 0.19 -12.04
CA GLU A 128 3.19 0.00 -13.48
C GLU A 128 2.62 -1.40 -13.76
N LEU A 129 1.79 -1.51 -14.80
CA LEU A 129 1.22 -2.79 -15.20
C LEU A 129 2.16 -3.49 -16.19
N PRO A 130 2.59 -4.74 -15.92
CA PRO A 130 3.23 -5.57 -16.93
C PRO A 130 2.28 -5.80 -18.13
N LEU A 131 2.85 -6.12 -19.31
CA LEU A 131 2.06 -6.42 -20.52
C LEU A 131 1.05 -7.56 -20.30
N GLN A 132 1.41 -8.54 -19.48
CA GLN A 132 0.53 -9.60 -19.02
C GLN A 132 0.50 -9.56 -17.50
N HIS A 133 -0.68 -9.40 -16.94
CA HIS A 133 -0.88 -9.29 -15.49
C HIS A 133 -2.22 -9.91 -15.08
N ALA A 134 -2.33 -10.27 -13.81
CA ALA A 134 -3.60 -10.69 -13.23
C ALA A 134 -4.63 -9.56 -13.30
N PRO A 135 -5.92 -9.85 -13.58
CA PRO A 135 -6.96 -8.82 -13.67
C PRO A 135 -7.06 -7.91 -12.46
N ASP A 136 -6.82 -8.47 -11.26
CA ASP A 136 -6.97 -7.74 -10.01
C ASP A 136 -5.77 -6.84 -9.68
N LEU A 137 -4.63 -6.97 -10.38
CA LEU A 137 -3.44 -6.15 -10.15
C LEU A 137 -3.73 -4.66 -10.35
N SER A 138 -4.49 -4.31 -11.40
CA SER A 138 -4.87 -2.91 -11.66
C SER A 138 -5.62 -2.29 -10.49
N LEU A 139 -6.63 -3.01 -9.98
CA LEU A 139 -7.44 -2.53 -8.86
C LEU A 139 -6.63 -2.49 -7.55
N PHE A 140 -5.75 -3.47 -7.32
CA PHE A 140 -4.87 -3.48 -6.16
C PHE A 140 -3.95 -2.25 -6.13
N LEU A 141 -3.28 -1.94 -7.25
CA LEU A 141 -2.41 -0.76 -7.36
C LEU A 141 -3.20 0.55 -7.22
N ASP A 142 -4.42 0.61 -7.74
CA ASP A 142 -5.28 1.77 -7.60
C ASP A 142 -5.72 1.99 -6.14
N MET A 143 -6.01 0.92 -5.40
CA MET A 143 -6.36 1.02 -3.98
C MET A 143 -5.19 1.55 -3.14
N ASP A 144 -3.97 1.16 -3.45
CA ASP A 144 -2.76 1.65 -2.79
C ASP A 144 -2.55 3.14 -3.06
N LEU A 145 -2.77 3.57 -4.30
CA LEU A 145 -2.64 4.98 -4.72
C LEU A 145 -3.87 5.85 -4.39
N ALA A 146 -4.97 5.29 -3.89
CA ALA A 146 -6.22 6.04 -3.68
C ALA A 146 -6.06 7.26 -2.76
N ILE A 147 -5.08 7.24 -1.84
CA ILE A 147 -4.74 8.38 -0.98
C ILE A 147 -4.36 9.64 -1.78
N LEU A 148 -3.80 9.48 -2.97
CA LEU A 148 -3.43 10.60 -3.83
C LEU A 148 -4.65 11.44 -4.23
N GLY A 149 -5.81 10.80 -4.40
CA GLY A 149 -7.09 11.43 -4.72
C GLY A 149 -7.96 11.78 -3.51
N ALA A 150 -7.44 11.68 -2.30
CA ALA A 150 -8.17 12.08 -1.09
C ALA A 150 -8.44 13.58 -1.07
N LYS A 151 -9.40 14.01 -0.24
CA LYS A 151 -9.66 15.44 0.00
C LYS A 151 -8.38 16.16 0.41
N GLU A 152 -8.23 17.41 0.01
CA GLU A 152 -7.02 18.21 0.18
C GLU A 152 -6.41 18.13 1.59
N ASN A 153 -7.24 18.26 2.63
CA ASN A 153 -6.77 18.19 4.01
C ASN A 153 -6.21 16.82 4.40
N ILE A 154 -6.81 15.73 3.89
CA ILE A 154 -6.36 14.35 4.11
C ILE A 154 -5.06 14.08 3.34
N TYR A 155 -4.98 14.56 2.09
CA TYR A 155 -3.76 14.44 1.29
C TYR A 155 -2.59 15.22 1.92
N ARG A 156 -2.85 16.42 2.46
CA ARG A 156 -1.82 17.21 3.14
C ARG A 156 -1.28 16.48 4.38
N GLU A 157 -2.17 15.91 5.20
CA GLU A 157 -1.76 15.07 6.33
C GLU A 157 -0.90 13.88 5.86
N TYR A 158 -1.31 13.18 4.80
CA TYR A 158 -0.51 12.12 4.18
C TYR A 158 0.88 12.61 3.77
N SER A 159 0.99 13.74 3.06
CA SER A 159 2.26 14.30 2.61
C SER A 159 3.20 14.63 3.78
N GLU A 160 2.66 15.17 4.89
CA GLU A 160 3.40 15.45 6.12
C GLU A 160 3.89 14.17 6.81
N LEU A 161 3.06 13.12 6.84
CA LEU A 161 3.44 11.81 7.39
C LEU A 161 4.55 11.18 6.54
N ILE A 162 4.46 11.22 5.21
CA ILE A 162 5.54 10.77 4.32
C ILE A 162 6.83 11.56 4.60
N ARG A 163 6.75 12.89 4.74
CA ARG A 163 7.94 13.69 5.10
C ARG A 163 8.54 13.24 6.42
N THR A 164 7.72 12.86 7.38
CA THR A 164 8.15 12.40 8.70
C THR A 164 8.89 11.05 8.59
N GLU A 165 8.41 10.10 7.79
CA GLU A 165 9.10 8.83 7.54
C GLU A 165 10.48 9.02 6.90
N TYR A 166 10.65 10.09 6.12
CA TYR A 166 11.92 10.49 5.52
C TYR A 166 12.65 11.59 6.30
N ALA A 167 12.37 11.76 7.62
CA ALA A 167 12.95 12.84 8.42
C ALA A 167 14.49 12.83 8.47
N TRP A 168 15.09 11.66 8.37
CA TRP A 168 16.54 11.47 8.32
C TRP A 168 17.19 12.08 7.06
N LEU A 169 16.42 12.22 5.96
CA LEU A 169 16.94 12.74 4.70
C LEU A 169 16.95 14.28 4.74
N PRO A 170 18.09 14.93 4.39
CA PRO A 170 18.14 16.39 4.27
C PRO A 170 17.04 16.92 3.36
N ILE A 171 16.42 18.03 3.74
CA ILE A 171 15.21 18.56 3.07
C ILE A 171 15.40 18.75 1.56
N ALA A 172 16.59 19.19 1.10
CA ALA A 172 16.87 19.36 -0.32
C ALA A 172 16.82 18.04 -1.10
N HIS A 173 17.34 16.95 -0.51
CA HIS A 173 17.30 15.63 -1.12
C HIS A 173 15.89 15.04 -1.12
N TYR A 174 15.14 15.21 0.00
CA TYR A 174 13.74 14.83 0.06
C TYR A 174 12.93 15.51 -1.05
N ARG A 175 13.04 16.85 -1.18
CA ARG A 175 12.35 17.62 -2.21
C ARG A 175 12.65 17.12 -3.61
N LEU A 176 13.93 16.85 -3.90
CA LEU A 176 14.33 16.32 -5.20
C LEU A 176 13.70 14.95 -5.48
N GLY A 177 13.76 14.04 -4.49
CA GLY A 177 13.18 12.69 -4.62
C GLY A 177 11.66 12.74 -4.75
N ARG A 178 10.99 13.46 -3.85
CA ARG A 178 9.53 13.61 -3.86
C ARG A 178 9.04 14.33 -5.11
N GLY A 179 9.73 15.39 -5.54
CA GLY A 179 9.40 16.09 -6.77
C GLY A 179 9.48 15.19 -8.01
N LYS A 180 10.50 14.33 -8.12
CA LYS A 180 10.60 13.33 -9.20
C LYS A 180 9.45 12.32 -9.16
N PHE A 181 9.06 11.87 -7.97
CA PHE A 181 7.88 11.00 -7.81
C PHE A 181 6.63 11.67 -8.34
N LEU A 182 6.32 12.89 -7.89
CA LEU A 182 5.13 13.64 -8.32
C LEU A 182 5.12 13.89 -9.82
N GLN A 183 6.25 14.31 -10.41
CA GLN A 183 6.40 14.54 -11.85
C GLN A 183 6.17 13.29 -12.67
N ARG A 184 6.70 12.13 -12.21
CA ARG A 184 6.51 10.84 -12.89
C ARG A 184 5.03 10.45 -12.94
N PHE A 185 4.30 10.65 -11.83
CA PHE A 185 2.86 10.36 -11.79
C PHE A 185 2.07 11.35 -12.66
N LEU A 186 2.32 12.66 -12.55
CA LEU A 186 1.65 13.68 -13.36
C LEU A 186 1.88 13.52 -14.86
N ALA A 187 3.00 12.93 -15.28
CA ALA A 187 3.29 12.64 -16.69
C ALA A 187 2.46 11.48 -17.26
N ARG A 188 1.77 10.69 -16.41
CA ARG A 188 0.92 9.59 -16.87
C ARG A 188 -0.36 10.12 -17.52
N PRO A 189 -0.85 9.50 -18.60
CA PRO A 189 -2.16 9.82 -19.18
C PRO A 189 -3.30 9.69 -18.18
N ALA A 190 -3.27 8.66 -17.34
CA ALA A 190 -4.14 8.44 -16.19
C ALA A 190 -3.29 8.00 -14.99
N LEU A 191 -3.66 8.46 -13.80
CA LEU A 191 -3.00 8.08 -12.55
C LEU A 191 -3.47 6.70 -12.09
N PHE A 192 -4.74 6.39 -12.34
CA PHE A 192 -5.38 5.14 -11.97
C PHE A 192 -5.66 4.28 -13.20
N PHE A 193 -5.58 2.97 -13.02
CA PHE A 193 -5.73 1.99 -14.10
C PHE A 193 -7.19 1.59 -14.33
N THR A 194 -8.02 1.62 -13.28
CA THR A 194 -9.42 1.21 -13.35
C THR A 194 -10.34 2.43 -13.47
N ALA A 195 -11.36 2.32 -14.33
CA ALA A 195 -12.33 3.39 -14.50
C ALA A 195 -13.08 3.71 -13.19
N THR A 196 -13.31 2.70 -12.35
CA THR A 196 -14.03 2.86 -11.08
C THR A 196 -13.28 3.75 -10.09
N ILE A 197 -12.00 3.47 -9.87
CA ILE A 197 -11.17 4.30 -8.96
C ILE A 197 -10.86 5.63 -9.65
N GLY A 198 -10.54 5.63 -10.94
CA GLY A 198 -10.27 6.86 -11.69
C GLY A 198 -11.43 7.85 -11.65
N ALA A 199 -12.68 7.40 -11.77
CA ALA A 199 -13.85 8.29 -11.68
C ALA A 199 -13.94 9.01 -10.32
N ASP A 200 -13.59 8.32 -9.24
CA ASP A 200 -13.70 8.86 -7.88
C ASP A 200 -12.49 9.77 -7.52
N PHE A 201 -11.29 9.48 -8.04
CA PHE A 201 -10.04 10.01 -7.49
C PHE A 201 -9.15 10.79 -8.47
N GLU A 202 -9.20 10.54 -9.78
CA GLU A 202 -8.26 11.09 -10.78
C GLU A 202 -8.16 12.61 -10.73
N HIS A 203 -9.29 13.31 -10.75
CA HIS A 203 -9.32 14.77 -10.77
C HIS A 203 -8.67 15.37 -9.52
N GLN A 204 -9.07 14.89 -8.33
CA GLN A 204 -8.53 15.40 -7.08
C GLN A 204 -7.06 15.02 -6.91
N ALA A 205 -6.65 13.84 -7.35
CA ALA A 205 -5.26 13.41 -7.29
C ALA A 205 -4.35 14.34 -8.11
N ARG A 206 -4.74 14.73 -9.31
CA ARG A 206 -3.95 15.70 -10.10
C ARG A 206 -3.81 17.03 -9.40
N ILE A 207 -4.91 17.57 -8.84
CA ILE A 207 -4.87 18.82 -8.06
C ILE A 207 -3.91 18.71 -6.88
N ASN A 208 -3.99 17.63 -6.12
CA ASN A 208 -3.16 17.38 -4.96
C ASN A 208 -1.66 17.32 -5.34
N LEU A 209 -1.33 16.49 -6.35
CA LEU A 209 0.05 16.32 -6.81
C LEU A 209 0.66 17.61 -7.39
N GLU A 210 -0.10 18.37 -8.18
CA GLU A 210 0.34 19.65 -8.74
C GLU A 210 0.57 20.70 -7.63
N THR A 211 -0.30 20.70 -6.62
CA THR A 211 -0.19 21.63 -5.49
C THR A 211 1.06 21.32 -4.67
N GLU A 212 1.26 20.06 -4.28
CA GLU A 212 2.47 19.65 -3.54
C GLU A 212 3.74 19.95 -4.36
N LEU A 213 3.75 19.66 -5.67
CA LEU A 213 4.90 19.92 -6.51
C LEU A 213 5.27 21.42 -6.56
N ARG A 214 4.27 22.31 -6.61
CA ARG A 214 4.47 23.76 -6.53
C ARG A 214 5.04 24.17 -5.17
N GLU A 215 4.49 23.66 -4.07
CA GLU A 215 4.94 23.97 -2.71
C GLU A 215 6.41 23.53 -2.50
N LEU A 216 6.77 22.33 -2.96
CA LEU A 216 8.16 21.86 -2.90
C LEU A 216 9.13 22.75 -3.67
N SER A 217 8.67 23.43 -4.75
CA SER A 217 9.49 24.29 -5.59
C SER A 217 9.64 25.70 -5.02
N HIS A 218 8.65 26.21 -4.26
CA HIS A 218 8.62 27.61 -3.80
C HIS A 218 9.32 27.85 -2.46
N ILE A 219 9.58 26.84 -1.67
CA ILE A 219 10.31 27.05 -0.41
C ILE A 219 11.79 27.27 -0.77
N LYS A 220 12.20 28.55 -0.89
CA LYS A 220 13.61 28.95 -1.02
C LYS A 220 14.40 28.30 0.11
N THR A 221 15.52 27.67 -0.24
CA THR A 221 16.57 27.28 0.73
C THR A 221 17.00 28.55 1.44
N ALA A 222 16.62 28.68 2.72
CA ALA A 222 17.21 29.68 3.62
C ALA A 222 18.61 29.22 4.01
#